data_976aed9cad87c2fbb26160fe5bcb32cc
#
_entry.id   976aed9cad87c2fbb26160fe5bcb32cc
#
_cell.length_a   1.000
_cell.length_b   1.000
_cell.length_c   1.000
_cell.angle_alpha   90.00
_cell.angle_beta   90.00
_cell.angle_gamma   90.00
#
_symmetry.space_group_name_H-M   'P 1'
#
loop_
_entity.id
_entity.type
_entity.pdbx_description
1 polymer ?
#
loop_
_entity_poly.entity_id
_entity_poly.type
_entity_poly.pdbx_seq_one_letter_code
_entity_poly.pdbx_strand_id
1 'polypeptide(L)'
;LQKLGVVFAVETAYDGETGKQYAELGVYDLLILDVMMPKLDGFQLARQVRANRCATPILMLTAKSELEDRIEGLNAGADYYLTKPFDMRELMACINALLRRQGGQVDELTFGNTALDLSSGMLVCGNESVRLSAREFDVMRFLLQSGRNNLSKEVLLAKVWGFDSNAVEN
;
A
#
# COMPACT_ATOMS: atom_id res chain seq x y z
N LEU A 1 22.92 -13.78 8.81
CA LEU A 1 21.50 -13.63 8.45
C LEU A 1 21.21 -12.14 8.27
N GLN A 2 21.51 -11.60 7.08
CA GLN A 2 21.05 -10.26 6.70
C GLN A 2 19.54 -10.35 6.50
N LYS A 3 18.78 -9.67 7.38
CA LYS A 3 17.37 -9.35 7.10
C LYS A 3 17.35 -8.53 5.81
N LEU A 4 16.74 -9.06 4.76
CA LEU A 4 16.38 -8.28 3.59
C LEU A 4 15.52 -7.12 4.09
N GLY A 5 16.05 -5.91 4.05
CA GLY A 5 15.31 -4.71 4.44
C GLY A 5 14.12 -4.57 3.49
N VAL A 6 12.94 -4.41 4.06
CA VAL A 6 11.76 -4.09 3.25
C VAL A 6 12.00 -2.71 2.64
N VAL A 7 12.05 -2.63 1.32
CA VAL A 7 12.17 -1.37 0.57
C VAL A 7 10.76 -0.94 0.17
N PHE A 8 10.36 0.26 0.59
CA PHE A 8 9.09 0.86 0.21
C PHE A 8 9.31 1.78 -0.99
N ALA A 9 8.48 1.64 -2.02
CA ALA A 9 8.32 2.68 -3.02
C ALA A 9 7.36 3.74 -2.45
N VAL A 10 7.81 4.99 -2.34
CA VAL A 10 7.03 6.07 -1.73
C VAL A 10 6.79 7.15 -2.76
N GLU A 11 5.53 7.53 -2.92
CA GLU A 11 5.12 8.69 -3.71
C GLU A 11 4.52 9.74 -2.78
N THR A 12 4.74 11.02 -3.10
CA THR A 12 4.33 12.13 -2.24
C THR A 12 3.39 13.06 -2.96
N ALA A 13 2.23 13.34 -2.35
CA ALA A 13 1.33 14.40 -2.74
C ALA A 13 1.44 15.56 -1.74
N TYR A 14 1.46 16.79 -2.24
CA TYR A 14 1.65 17.99 -1.41
C TYR A 14 0.34 18.68 -1.04
N ASP A 15 -0.78 18.19 -1.52
CA ASP A 15 -2.13 18.65 -1.16
C ASP A 15 -3.15 17.51 -1.25
N GLY A 16 -4.30 17.68 -0.60
CA GLY A 16 -5.30 16.63 -0.50
C GLY A 16 -5.99 16.28 -1.82
N GLU A 17 -6.11 17.21 -2.77
CA GLU A 17 -6.71 16.91 -4.08
C GLU A 17 -5.80 16.00 -4.91
N THR A 18 -4.50 16.29 -4.94
CA THR A 18 -3.50 15.42 -5.57
C THR A 18 -3.46 14.06 -4.87
N GLY A 19 -3.48 14.04 -3.53
CA GLY A 19 -3.55 12.82 -2.73
C GLY A 19 -4.79 11.97 -3.04
N LYS A 20 -5.95 12.60 -3.27
CA LYS A 20 -7.17 11.93 -3.69
C LYS A 20 -7.01 11.25 -5.05
N GLN A 21 -6.48 11.96 -6.04
CA GLN A 21 -6.22 11.39 -7.36
C GLN A 21 -5.33 10.16 -7.29
N TYR A 22 -4.28 10.20 -6.46
CA TYR A 22 -3.41 9.05 -6.24
C TYR A 22 -4.16 7.90 -5.57
N ALA A 23 -4.92 8.17 -4.52
CA ALA A 23 -5.69 7.12 -3.82
C ALA A 23 -6.71 6.42 -4.73
N GLU A 24 -7.32 7.15 -5.67
CA GLU A 24 -8.29 6.63 -6.63
C GLU A 24 -7.68 5.65 -7.66
N LEU A 25 -6.35 5.67 -7.86
CA LEU A 25 -5.67 4.71 -8.73
C LEU A 25 -5.71 3.27 -8.17
N GLY A 26 -5.89 3.12 -6.86
CA GLY A 26 -6.00 1.81 -6.22
C GLY A 26 -4.73 0.95 -6.27
N VAL A 27 -3.57 1.58 -6.49
CA VAL A 27 -2.28 0.89 -6.64
C VAL A 27 -1.43 0.88 -5.36
N TYR A 28 -1.85 1.61 -4.33
CA TYR A 28 -1.09 1.75 -3.08
C TYR A 28 -1.48 0.69 -2.07
N ASP A 29 -0.49 0.21 -1.33
CA ASP A 29 -0.67 -0.76 -0.24
C ASP A 29 -0.98 -0.07 1.10
N LEU A 30 -0.65 1.21 1.22
CA LEU A 30 -0.89 2.04 2.41
C LEU A 30 -0.98 3.51 1.99
N LEU A 31 -1.91 4.23 2.58
CA LEU A 31 -1.99 5.68 2.51
C LEU A 31 -1.54 6.28 3.85
N ILE A 32 -0.61 7.23 3.80
CA ILE A 32 -0.19 8.01 4.97
C ILE A 32 -0.68 9.44 4.74
N LEU A 33 -1.63 9.88 5.56
CA LEU A 33 -2.29 11.17 5.39
C LEU A 33 -1.95 12.10 6.55
N ASP A 34 -1.48 13.30 6.25
CA ASP A 34 -1.45 14.38 7.24
C ASP A 34 -2.87 14.95 7.42
N VAL A 35 -3.27 15.21 8.65
CA VAL A 35 -4.54 15.88 8.92
C VAL A 35 -4.54 17.29 8.34
N MET A 36 -3.43 18.01 8.49
CA MET A 36 -3.32 19.40 8.04
C MET A 36 -2.71 19.49 6.64
N MET A 37 -3.52 19.28 5.62
CA MET A 37 -3.12 19.45 4.22
C MET A 37 -3.88 20.60 3.56
N PRO A 38 -3.26 21.32 2.59
CA PRO A 38 -3.95 22.31 1.77
C PRO A 38 -5.06 21.70 0.92
N LYS A 39 -6.06 22.50 0.56
CA LYS A 39 -7.22 22.22 -0.31
C LYS A 39 -8.21 21.22 0.28
N LEU A 40 -7.77 20.02 0.59
CA LEU A 40 -8.56 18.95 1.18
C LEU A 40 -7.80 18.40 2.40
N ASP A 41 -8.41 18.47 3.58
CA ASP A 41 -7.77 17.93 4.80
C ASP A 41 -7.76 16.40 4.83
N GLY A 42 -6.92 15.83 5.72
CA GLY A 42 -6.74 14.38 5.78
C GLY A 42 -8.02 13.63 6.17
N PHE A 43 -8.88 14.21 7.01
CA PHE A 43 -10.16 13.59 7.39
C PHE A 43 -11.13 13.54 6.21
N GLN A 44 -11.24 14.64 5.48
CA GLN A 44 -12.08 14.70 4.29
C GLN A 44 -11.61 13.72 3.22
N LEU A 45 -10.28 13.65 3.00
CA LEU A 45 -9.69 12.71 2.06
C LEU A 45 -9.98 11.26 2.48
N ALA A 46 -9.80 10.91 3.76
CA ALA A 46 -10.10 9.57 4.25
C ALA A 46 -11.57 9.19 4.03
N ARG A 47 -12.51 10.10 4.34
CA ARG A 47 -13.94 9.87 4.08
C ARG A 47 -14.25 9.61 2.60
N GLN A 48 -13.63 10.37 1.69
CA GLN A 48 -13.83 10.19 0.25
C GLN A 48 -13.25 8.87 -0.25
N VAL A 49 -12.04 8.51 0.21
CA VAL A 49 -11.42 7.22 -0.09
C VAL A 49 -12.32 6.07 0.35
N ARG A 50 -12.91 6.14 1.55
CA ARG A 50 -13.82 5.11 2.05
C ARG A 50 -15.16 5.10 1.33
N ALA A 51 -15.70 6.26 0.97
CA ALA A 51 -16.92 6.36 0.17
C ALA A 51 -16.77 5.66 -1.19
N ASN A 52 -15.58 5.72 -1.78
CA ASN A 52 -15.23 5.00 -3.02
C ASN A 52 -14.90 3.52 -2.80
N ARG A 53 -15.21 2.96 -1.61
CA ARG A 53 -14.99 1.56 -1.23
C ARG A 53 -13.51 1.12 -1.33
N CYS A 54 -12.58 2.04 -1.26
CA CYS A 54 -11.17 1.72 -1.21
C CYS A 54 -10.83 1.10 0.16
N ALA A 55 -10.29 -0.12 0.15
CA ALA A 55 -9.93 -0.86 1.35
C ALA A 55 -8.47 -0.64 1.78
N THR A 56 -7.69 0.13 1.02
CA THR A 56 -6.29 0.44 1.35
C THR A 56 -6.19 1.02 2.76
N PRO A 57 -5.33 0.50 3.66
CA PRO A 57 -5.17 1.04 4.99
C PRO A 57 -4.77 2.49 4.97
N ILE A 58 -5.27 3.24 5.95
CA ILE A 58 -4.97 4.65 6.14
C ILE A 58 -4.30 4.84 7.49
N LEU A 59 -3.07 5.33 7.48
CA LEU A 59 -2.36 5.85 8.65
C LEU A 59 -2.49 7.37 8.66
N MET A 60 -3.13 7.92 9.68
CA MET A 60 -3.28 9.37 9.84
C MET A 60 -2.14 9.93 10.68
N LEU A 61 -1.48 10.97 10.21
CA LEU A 61 -0.51 11.75 10.97
C LEU A 61 -1.18 13.03 11.46
N THR A 62 -1.12 13.31 12.77
CA THR A 62 -1.79 14.45 13.35
C THR A 62 -0.94 15.17 14.38
N ALA A 63 -0.99 16.49 14.40
CA ALA A 63 -0.45 17.29 15.50
C ALA A 63 -1.43 17.38 16.70
N LYS A 64 -2.67 16.91 16.50
CA LYS A 64 -3.73 16.99 17.47
C LYS A 64 -3.76 15.74 18.34
N SER A 65 -3.61 15.93 19.63
CA SER A 65 -3.58 14.85 20.63
C SER A 65 -4.91 14.70 21.39
N GLU A 66 -5.91 15.54 21.08
CA GLU A 66 -7.19 15.54 21.78
C GLU A 66 -8.02 14.31 21.42
N LEU A 67 -8.78 13.82 22.39
CA LEU A 67 -9.60 12.62 22.25
C LEU A 67 -10.63 12.76 21.11
N GLU A 68 -11.21 13.96 20.97
CA GLU A 68 -12.20 14.27 19.95
C GLU A 68 -11.64 14.16 18.53
N ASP A 69 -10.43 14.65 18.29
CA ASP A 69 -9.76 14.54 17.00
C ASP A 69 -9.46 13.06 16.62
N ARG A 70 -9.11 12.25 17.62
CA ARG A 70 -8.90 10.81 17.41
C ARG A 70 -10.20 10.08 17.09
N ILE A 71 -11.29 10.46 17.75
CA ILE A 71 -12.63 9.92 17.48
C ILE A 71 -13.09 10.35 16.08
N GLU A 72 -12.90 11.61 15.71
CA GLU A 72 -13.25 12.11 14.38
C GLU A 72 -12.55 11.34 13.29
N GLY A 73 -11.30 11.06 13.46
CA GLY A 73 -10.55 10.36 12.45
C GLY A 73 -10.87 8.88 12.34
N LEU A 74 -11.11 8.19 13.44
CA LEU A 74 -11.61 6.81 13.38
C LEU A 74 -12.95 6.78 12.64
N ASN A 75 -13.82 7.75 12.87
CA ASN A 75 -15.09 7.93 12.16
C ASN A 75 -14.87 8.32 10.68
N ALA A 76 -13.76 8.97 10.34
CA ALA A 76 -13.38 9.27 8.97
C ALA A 76 -12.85 8.04 8.20
N GLY A 77 -12.60 6.92 8.89
CA GLY A 77 -12.18 5.65 8.29
C GLY A 77 -10.68 5.43 8.27
N ALA A 78 -9.91 6.10 9.13
CA ALA A 78 -8.50 5.77 9.35
C ALA A 78 -8.36 4.45 10.14
N ASP A 79 -7.36 3.66 9.81
CA ASP A 79 -7.05 2.39 10.49
C ASP A 79 -6.09 2.57 11.66
N TYR A 80 -5.31 3.63 11.63
CA TYR A 80 -4.38 3.98 12.71
C TYR A 80 -4.07 5.47 12.75
N TYR A 81 -3.67 5.93 13.93
CA TYR A 81 -3.29 7.31 14.23
C TYR A 81 -1.89 7.37 14.81
N LEU A 82 -1.09 8.33 14.34
CA LEU A 82 0.22 8.63 14.89
C LEU A 82 0.32 10.13 15.14
N THR A 83 0.56 10.50 16.39
CA THR A 83 0.65 11.92 16.81
C THR A 83 2.06 12.45 16.57
N LYS A 84 2.13 13.65 16.02
CA LYS A 84 3.37 14.42 15.87
C LYS A 84 3.72 15.15 17.20
N PRO A 85 5.01 15.18 17.61
CA PRO A 85 6.16 14.53 16.99
C PRO A 85 6.20 13.02 17.27
N PHE A 86 6.63 12.23 16.31
CA PHE A 86 6.79 10.77 16.43
C PHE A 86 8.24 10.34 16.18
N ASP A 87 8.64 9.21 16.74
CA ASP A 87 9.92 8.55 16.42
C ASP A 87 9.76 7.76 15.09
N MET A 88 10.79 7.78 14.25
CA MET A 88 10.77 7.03 12.98
C MET A 88 10.53 5.53 13.19
N ARG A 89 11.00 4.97 14.31
CA ARG A 89 10.77 3.57 14.67
C ARG A 89 9.31 3.29 14.96
N GLU A 90 8.59 4.26 15.56
CA GLU A 90 7.16 4.15 15.81
C GLU A 90 6.36 4.20 14.50
N LEU A 91 6.69 5.13 13.60
CA LEU A 91 6.11 5.18 12.25
C LEU A 91 6.31 3.87 11.51
N MET A 92 7.52 3.32 11.50
CA MET A 92 7.83 2.06 10.83
C MET A 92 7.09 0.87 11.45
N ALA A 93 6.91 0.85 12.78
CA ALA A 93 6.13 -0.18 13.45
C ALA A 93 4.65 -0.13 13.05
N CYS A 94 4.07 1.08 12.95
CA CYS A 94 2.69 1.28 12.49
C CYS A 94 2.51 0.83 11.03
N ILE A 95 3.41 1.23 10.13
CA ILE A 95 3.40 0.82 8.72
C ILE A 95 3.41 -0.71 8.61
N ASN A 96 4.36 -1.36 9.26
CA ASN A 96 4.48 -2.81 9.24
C ASN A 96 3.24 -3.51 9.83
N ALA A 97 2.64 -2.95 10.87
CA ALA A 97 1.43 -3.51 11.48
C ALA A 97 0.22 -3.41 10.54
N LEU A 98 0.07 -2.29 9.84
CA LEU A 98 -1.02 -2.08 8.88
C LEU A 98 -0.88 -2.96 7.64
N LEU A 99 0.32 -3.04 7.07
CA LEU A 99 0.59 -3.89 5.92
C LEU A 99 0.40 -5.38 6.24
N ARG A 100 0.76 -5.81 7.45
CA ARG A 100 0.53 -7.19 7.91
C ARG A 100 -0.95 -7.53 8.04
N ARG A 101 -1.82 -6.56 8.38
CA ARG A 101 -3.28 -6.79 8.48
C ARG A 101 -3.94 -7.01 7.13
N GLN A 102 -3.40 -6.47 6.04
CA GLN A 102 -3.90 -6.70 4.68
C GLN A 102 -3.58 -8.09 4.14
N GLY A 103 -2.42 -8.62 4.50
CA GLY A 103 -2.09 -10.00 4.28
C GLY A 103 -1.95 -10.64 5.66
N GLY A 104 -2.92 -11.43 6.12
CA GLY A 104 -2.58 -12.45 7.13
C GLY A 104 -1.26 -13.05 6.68
N GLN A 105 -0.38 -13.52 7.58
CA GLN A 105 0.89 -14.13 7.17
C GLN A 105 0.64 -15.16 6.05
N VAL A 106 0.55 -14.66 4.81
CA VAL A 106 0.47 -15.46 3.62
C VAL A 106 1.92 -15.54 3.19
N ASP A 107 2.62 -16.50 3.76
CA ASP A 107 3.99 -16.81 3.34
C ASP A 107 3.99 -17.30 1.89
N GLU A 108 2.81 -17.56 1.34
CA GLU A 108 2.60 -18.09 0.00
C GLU A 108 1.31 -17.55 -0.64
N LEU A 109 1.38 -17.03 -1.86
CA LEU A 109 0.22 -16.66 -2.68
C LEU A 109 -0.09 -17.75 -3.68
N THR A 110 -1.32 -18.24 -3.71
CA THR A 110 -1.73 -19.32 -4.61
C THR A 110 -2.81 -18.91 -5.57
N PHE A 111 -2.72 -19.38 -6.81
CA PHE A 111 -3.75 -19.25 -7.83
C PHE A 111 -3.74 -20.48 -8.75
N GLY A 112 -4.79 -21.29 -8.73
CA GLY A 112 -4.84 -22.55 -9.44
C GLY A 112 -3.75 -23.51 -8.94
N ASN A 113 -2.84 -23.94 -9.82
CA ASN A 113 -1.69 -24.78 -9.48
C ASN A 113 -0.38 -24.00 -9.34
N THR A 114 -0.47 -22.68 -9.26
CA THR A 114 0.69 -21.79 -9.09
C THR A 114 0.75 -21.27 -7.67
N ALA A 115 1.94 -21.29 -7.07
CA ALA A 115 2.22 -20.81 -5.73
C ALA A 115 3.49 -19.94 -5.74
N LEU A 116 3.42 -18.76 -5.13
CA LEU A 116 4.54 -17.85 -4.96
C LEU A 116 4.87 -17.74 -3.48
N ASP A 117 6.03 -18.26 -3.08
CA ASP A 117 6.58 -18.09 -1.73
C ASP A 117 7.14 -16.66 -1.62
N LEU A 118 6.53 -15.89 -0.72
CA LEU A 118 6.85 -14.47 -0.52
C LEU A 118 8.16 -14.26 0.24
N SER A 119 8.64 -15.27 0.95
CA SER A 119 9.88 -15.19 1.72
C SER A 119 11.12 -15.53 0.89
N SER A 120 11.02 -16.51 0.00
CA SER A 120 12.12 -16.98 -0.83
C SER A 120 12.13 -16.41 -2.26
N GLY A 121 10.98 -15.91 -2.74
CA GLY A 121 10.77 -15.51 -4.12
C GLY A 121 10.71 -16.67 -5.10
N MET A 122 10.41 -17.88 -4.61
CA MET A 122 10.22 -19.07 -5.43
C MET A 122 8.80 -19.12 -5.99
N LEU A 123 8.68 -19.26 -7.29
CA LEU A 123 7.43 -19.55 -7.98
C LEU A 123 7.37 -21.04 -8.27
N VAL A 124 6.30 -21.69 -7.84
CA VAL A 124 6.04 -23.12 -8.09
C VAL A 124 4.82 -23.23 -8.99
N CYS A 125 4.90 -24.02 -10.05
CA CYS A 125 3.76 -24.34 -10.90
C CYS A 125 3.76 -25.85 -11.19
N GLY A 126 2.84 -26.57 -10.57
CA GLY A 126 2.84 -28.04 -10.64
C GLY A 126 4.13 -28.63 -10.05
N ASN A 127 4.91 -29.31 -10.86
CA ASN A 127 6.18 -29.93 -10.44
C ASN A 127 7.42 -29.09 -10.78
N GLU A 128 7.24 -27.91 -11.36
CA GLU A 128 8.34 -27.02 -11.73
C GLU A 128 8.45 -25.87 -10.71
N SER A 129 9.68 -25.43 -10.45
CA SER A 129 9.93 -24.28 -9.60
C SER A 129 11.04 -23.42 -10.17
N VAL A 130 10.89 -22.10 -10.03
CA VAL A 130 11.88 -21.11 -10.47
C VAL A 130 11.99 -20.00 -9.46
N ARG A 131 13.20 -19.50 -9.25
CA ARG A 131 13.43 -18.30 -8.43
C ARG A 131 13.29 -17.07 -9.31
N LEU A 132 12.38 -16.18 -8.92
CA LEU A 132 12.12 -14.94 -9.64
C LEU A 132 13.18 -13.88 -9.29
N SER A 133 13.52 -13.04 -10.27
CA SER A 133 14.20 -11.78 -10.03
C SER A 133 13.28 -10.83 -9.26
N ALA A 134 13.81 -9.75 -8.67
CA ALA A 134 13.02 -8.80 -7.88
C ALA A 134 11.82 -8.25 -8.66
N ARG A 135 11.99 -7.89 -9.93
CA ARG A 135 10.90 -7.36 -10.77
C ARG A 135 9.87 -8.42 -11.16
N GLU A 136 10.32 -9.61 -11.52
CA GLU A 136 9.41 -10.73 -11.79
C GLU A 136 8.59 -11.10 -10.56
N PHE A 137 9.21 -11.07 -9.37
CA PHE A 137 8.54 -11.28 -8.10
C PHE A 137 7.45 -10.24 -7.86
N ASP A 138 7.74 -8.95 -8.04
CA ASP A 138 6.77 -7.87 -7.85
C ASP A 138 5.60 -7.99 -8.83
N VAL A 139 5.86 -8.29 -10.10
CA VAL A 139 4.81 -8.56 -11.11
C VAL A 139 3.95 -9.74 -10.69
N MET A 140 4.56 -10.89 -10.36
CA MET A 140 3.82 -12.10 -10.00
C MET A 140 3.04 -11.93 -8.70
N ARG A 141 3.64 -11.29 -7.69
CA ARG A 141 2.95 -10.97 -6.44
C ARG A 141 1.70 -10.15 -6.71
N PHE A 142 1.80 -9.11 -7.52
CA PHE A 142 0.68 -8.24 -7.86
C PHE A 142 -0.41 -8.97 -8.65
N LEU A 143 -0.04 -9.77 -9.64
CA LEU A 143 -0.98 -10.57 -10.41
C LEU A 143 -1.75 -11.57 -9.53
N LEU A 144 -1.05 -12.29 -8.66
CA LEU A 144 -1.66 -13.28 -7.77
C LEU A 144 -2.55 -12.63 -6.70
N GLN A 145 -2.17 -11.46 -6.16
CA GLN A 145 -2.99 -10.69 -5.22
C GLN A 145 -4.26 -10.12 -5.85
N SER A 146 -4.19 -9.73 -7.12
CA SER A 146 -5.33 -9.17 -7.85
C SER A 146 -6.38 -10.21 -8.21
N GLY A 147 -6.03 -11.47 -8.19
CA GLY A 147 -6.93 -12.59 -8.45
C GLY A 147 -7.58 -12.50 -9.83
N ARG A 148 -8.94 -12.52 -9.87
CA ARG A 148 -9.72 -12.45 -11.13
C ARG A 148 -10.10 -11.02 -11.54
N ASN A 149 -9.62 -10.00 -10.86
CA ASN A 149 -9.92 -8.62 -11.21
C ASN A 149 -9.21 -8.25 -12.52
N ASN A 150 -9.91 -7.52 -13.39
CA ASN A 150 -9.31 -7.03 -14.61
C ASN A 150 -8.23 -5.99 -14.26
N LEU A 151 -6.98 -6.32 -14.56
CA LEU A 151 -5.86 -5.43 -14.44
C LEU A 151 -5.60 -4.73 -15.76
N SER A 152 -5.58 -3.41 -15.78
CA SER A 152 -5.08 -2.69 -16.93
C SER A 152 -3.56 -2.70 -16.96
N LYS A 153 -2.98 -2.57 -18.16
CA LYS A 153 -1.53 -2.46 -18.36
C LYS A 153 -0.96 -1.28 -17.57
N GLU A 154 -1.70 -0.17 -17.52
CA GLU A 154 -1.32 1.07 -16.84
C GLU A 154 -1.19 0.84 -15.33
N VAL A 155 -2.15 0.15 -14.72
CA VAL A 155 -2.14 -0.20 -13.29
C VAL A 155 -0.95 -1.10 -12.98
N LEU A 156 -0.67 -2.10 -13.82
CA LEU A 156 0.47 -2.99 -13.62
C LEU A 156 1.81 -2.24 -13.73
N LEU A 157 1.94 -1.38 -14.75
CA LEU A 157 3.15 -0.57 -14.94
C LEU A 157 3.37 0.40 -13.76
N ALA A 158 2.33 1.11 -13.33
CA ALA A 158 2.40 2.01 -12.19
C ALA A 158 2.82 1.29 -10.90
N LYS A 159 2.31 0.07 -10.68
CA LYS A 159 2.59 -0.71 -9.45
C LYS A 159 4.02 -1.27 -9.42
N VAL A 160 4.56 -1.69 -10.55
CA VAL A 160 5.86 -2.38 -10.62
C VAL A 160 7.01 -1.43 -10.93
N TRP A 161 6.76 -0.37 -11.69
CA TRP A 161 7.79 0.58 -12.14
C TRP A 161 7.64 2.00 -11.59
N GLY A 162 6.52 2.34 -10.93
CA GLY A 162 6.19 3.71 -10.50
C GLY A 162 5.70 4.58 -11.66
N PHE A 163 5.19 5.78 -11.33
CA PHE A 163 4.65 6.71 -12.32
C PHE A 163 5.71 7.39 -13.21
N ASP A 164 6.99 7.40 -12.79
CA ASP A 164 8.08 8.08 -13.52
C ASP A 164 8.80 7.20 -14.55
N SER A 165 8.37 5.96 -14.74
CA SER A 165 9.01 5.14 -15.75
C SER A 165 8.46 5.46 -17.13
N ASN A 166 9.22 6.19 -17.94
CA ASN A 166 9.10 6.25 -19.41
C ASN A 166 9.33 4.86 -20.06
N ALA A 167 8.88 3.78 -19.43
CA ALA A 167 8.93 2.42 -19.93
C ALA A 167 7.70 2.13 -20.77
N VAL A 168 7.45 2.99 -21.76
CA VAL A 168 6.46 2.75 -22.78
C VAL A 168 7.19 2.75 -24.14
N GLU A 169 7.02 1.64 -24.83
CA GLU A 169 7.38 1.42 -26.22
C GLU A 169 8.84 1.04 -26.53
N ASN A 170 9.09 -0.27 -26.43
CA ASN A 170 9.76 -1.00 -27.54
C ASN A 170 9.19 -2.40 -27.61
#